data_e7bc27f6bcb767ceacc28bb7a6ad0126
#
_entry.id   e7bc27f6bcb767ceacc28bb7a6ad0126
#
_cell.length_a   1.000
_cell.length_b   1.000
_cell.length_c   1.000
_cell.angle_alpha   90.00
_cell.angle_beta   90.00
_cell.angle_gamma   90.00
#
_symmetry.space_group_name_H-M   'P 1'
#
loop_
_entity.id
_entity.type
_entity.pdbx_description
1 polymer ?
#
loop_
_entity_poly.entity_id
_entity_poly.type
_entity_poly.pdbx_seq_one_letter_code
_entity_poly.pdbx_strand_id
1 'polypeptide(L)'
;MTAARAEPGQALIKAEFGTLVWSEPLPGGGRAIMKMYRRRPFYDPVRRWFIPYRAEREFKVLSHLVRHGVACSEPLSWSHGHHDPHGRFEMLVTREVAGATALDKFLKPPGALTDLSPLLRLTRRMHDSGVSHGGMAPRNILVSFP
;
A
#
# COMPACT_ATOMS: atom_id res chain seq x y z
N MET A 1 13.93 -19.21 -9.68
CA MET A 1 12.88 -18.21 -9.33
C MET A 1 11.95 -18.10 -10.52
N THR A 2 10.84 -18.82 -10.49
CA THR A 2 9.85 -18.80 -11.58
C THR A 2 9.02 -17.53 -11.41
N ALA A 3 9.06 -16.63 -12.39
CA ALA A 3 8.21 -15.45 -12.42
C ALA A 3 6.75 -15.90 -12.38
N ALA A 4 6.00 -15.43 -11.39
CA ALA A 4 4.56 -15.64 -11.35
C ALA A 4 3.98 -15.05 -12.64
N ARG A 5 3.39 -15.90 -13.47
CA ARG A 5 2.71 -15.50 -14.70
C ARG A 5 1.50 -14.67 -14.28
N ALA A 6 1.48 -13.40 -14.64
CA ALA A 6 0.33 -12.54 -14.42
C ALA A 6 -0.85 -13.06 -15.25
N GLU A 7 -2.02 -13.18 -14.63
CA GLU A 7 -3.26 -13.51 -15.34
C GLU A 7 -3.69 -12.34 -16.24
N PRO A 8 -4.52 -12.58 -17.27
CA PRO A 8 -5.01 -11.53 -18.16
C PRO A 8 -5.71 -10.42 -17.36
N GLY A 9 -5.21 -9.18 -17.48
CA GLY A 9 -5.71 -8.01 -16.75
C GLY A 9 -4.89 -7.63 -15.50
N GLN A 10 -3.96 -8.47 -15.04
CA GLN A 10 -3.05 -8.16 -13.94
C GLN A 10 -1.83 -7.40 -14.44
N ALA A 11 -1.54 -6.25 -13.85
CA ALA A 11 -0.31 -5.51 -14.09
C ALA A 11 0.59 -5.57 -12.85
N LEU A 12 1.70 -6.30 -12.95
CA LEU A 12 2.71 -6.36 -11.89
C LEU A 12 3.36 -4.98 -11.73
N ILE A 13 3.25 -4.38 -10.56
CA ILE A 13 3.81 -3.06 -10.24
C ILE A 13 5.18 -3.22 -9.57
N LYS A 14 5.31 -4.18 -8.65
CA LYS A 14 6.51 -4.34 -7.82
C LYS A 14 6.66 -5.77 -7.30
N ALA A 15 7.91 -6.26 -7.30
CA ALA A 15 8.28 -7.51 -6.65
C ALA A 15 9.60 -7.30 -5.89
N GLU A 16 9.54 -7.12 -4.58
CA GLU A 16 10.72 -6.91 -3.72
C GLU A 16 10.60 -7.72 -2.43
N PHE A 17 11.70 -8.36 -2.01
CA PHE A 17 11.95 -8.98 -0.69
C PHE A 17 10.69 -9.47 0.07
N GLY A 18 9.88 -10.32 -0.58
CA GLY A 18 8.70 -10.91 0.05
C GLY A 18 7.43 -10.04 0.00
N THR A 19 7.45 -8.95 -0.77
CA THR A 19 6.25 -8.17 -1.09
C THR A 19 6.01 -8.21 -2.59
N LEU A 20 4.78 -8.57 -2.99
CA LEU A 20 4.31 -8.47 -4.37
C LEU A 20 3.19 -7.42 -4.41
N VAL A 21 3.24 -6.55 -5.42
CA VAL A 21 2.20 -5.54 -5.66
C VAL A 21 1.79 -5.61 -7.12
N TRP A 22 0.49 -5.74 -7.35
CA TRP A 22 -0.09 -5.73 -8.70
C TRP A 22 -1.42 -5.00 -8.70
N SER A 23 -1.91 -4.66 -9.88
CA SER A 23 -3.20 -3.99 -10.08
C SER A 23 -4.16 -4.93 -10.78
N GLU A 24 -5.43 -4.94 -10.34
CA GLU A 24 -6.52 -5.73 -10.94
C GLU A 24 -7.75 -4.84 -11.19
N PRO A 25 -8.54 -5.12 -12.24
CA PRO A 25 -9.81 -4.44 -12.45
C PRO A 25 -10.80 -4.80 -11.34
N LEU A 26 -11.59 -3.81 -10.91
CA LEU A 26 -12.69 -4.02 -9.95
C LEU A 26 -14.00 -4.29 -10.70
N PRO A 27 -14.85 -5.20 -10.20
CA PRO A 27 -16.24 -5.27 -10.63
C PRO A 27 -16.93 -3.91 -10.40
N GLY A 28 -17.51 -3.33 -11.44
CA GLY A 28 -18.14 -2.01 -11.35
C GLY A 28 -17.25 -0.83 -11.74
N GLY A 29 -16.04 -1.09 -12.20
CA GLY A 29 -15.10 -0.09 -12.73
C GLY A 29 -14.02 0.36 -11.75
N GLY A 30 -12.97 0.95 -12.32
CA GLY A 30 -11.74 1.27 -11.60
C GLY A 30 -10.85 0.06 -11.39
N ARG A 31 -9.80 0.23 -10.59
CA ARG A 31 -8.82 -0.82 -10.30
C ARG A 31 -8.53 -0.91 -8.80
N ALA A 32 -8.11 -2.09 -8.38
CA ALA A 32 -7.58 -2.34 -7.04
C ALA A 32 -6.06 -2.54 -7.11
N ILE A 33 -5.38 -2.11 -6.07
CA ILE A 33 -3.98 -2.44 -5.80
C ILE A 33 -3.96 -3.58 -4.78
N MET A 34 -3.44 -4.72 -5.22
CA MET A 34 -3.24 -5.91 -4.41
C MET A 34 -1.82 -5.91 -3.87
N LYS A 35 -1.66 -6.02 -2.57
CA LYS A 35 -0.35 -5.98 -1.91
C LYS A 35 -0.20 -7.22 -1.03
N MET A 36 0.57 -8.19 -1.49
CA MET A 36 0.80 -9.45 -0.81
C MET A 36 2.14 -9.43 -0.07
N TYR A 37 2.11 -9.77 1.20
CA TYR A 37 3.28 -9.96 2.06
C TYR A 37 3.51 -11.44 2.31
N ARG A 38 4.66 -11.96 1.87
CA ARG A 38 5.08 -13.33 2.21
C ARG A 38 5.58 -13.36 3.65
N ARG A 39 5.09 -14.28 4.44
CA ARG A 39 5.64 -14.54 5.77
C ARG A 39 6.92 -15.36 5.67
N ARG A 40 7.98 -14.88 6.31
CA ARG A 40 9.20 -15.67 6.48
C ARG A 40 8.96 -16.77 7.52
N PRO A 41 9.39 -18.04 7.25
CA PRO A 41 9.13 -19.17 8.16
C PRO A 41 9.82 -19.08 9.52
N PHE A 42 10.85 -18.26 9.65
CA PHE A 42 11.71 -18.17 10.85
C PHE A 42 11.31 -17.10 11.88
N TYR A 43 10.13 -16.50 11.78
CA TYR A 43 9.69 -15.58 12.83
C TYR A 43 9.17 -16.36 14.04
N ASP A 44 9.75 -16.05 15.20
CA ASP A 44 9.43 -16.56 16.53
C ASP A 44 7.92 -16.77 16.74
N PRO A 45 7.46 -18.01 17.03
CA PRO A 45 6.05 -18.32 17.26
C PRO A 45 5.46 -17.51 18.43
N VAL A 46 6.24 -17.13 19.44
CA VAL A 46 5.80 -16.35 20.61
C VAL A 46 5.41 -14.92 20.20
N ARG A 47 6.19 -14.26 19.35
CA ARG A 47 5.85 -12.94 18.80
C ARG A 47 4.55 -12.93 18.02
N ARG A 48 4.17 -14.04 17.47
CA ARG A 48 2.99 -14.23 16.62
C ARG A 48 1.68 -14.01 17.37
N TRP A 49 1.64 -14.26 18.68
CA TRP A 49 0.47 -14.07 19.53
C TRP A 49 0.21 -12.60 19.87
N PHE A 50 1.24 -11.77 19.81
CA PHE A 50 1.18 -10.36 20.22
C PHE A 50 1.27 -9.35 19.09
N ILE A 51 1.68 -9.75 17.88
CA ILE A 51 1.83 -8.83 16.76
C ILE A 51 0.76 -9.10 15.71
N PRO A 52 -0.19 -8.17 15.51
CA PRO A 52 -1.20 -8.26 14.45
C PRO A 52 -0.57 -8.44 13.08
N TYR A 53 -1.31 -9.02 12.14
CA TYR A 53 -0.90 -9.12 10.75
C TYR A 53 -0.56 -7.75 10.18
N ARG A 54 0.47 -7.68 9.33
CA ARG A 54 0.89 -6.41 8.71
C ARG A 54 -0.22 -5.83 7.85
N ALA A 55 -0.87 -6.67 7.02
CA ALA A 55 -2.00 -6.27 6.20
C ALA A 55 -3.17 -5.74 7.04
N GLU A 56 -3.47 -6.40 8.17
CA GLU A 56 -4.50 -5.96 9.11
C GLU A 56 -4.19 -4.58 9.70
N ARG A 57 -2.95 -4.36 10.16
CA ARG A 57 -2.55 -3.07 10.71
C ARG A 57 -2.65 -1.96 9.68
N GLU A 58 -2.13 -2.20 8.46
CA GLU A 58 -2.22 -1.23 7.37
C GLU A 58 -3.69 -0.94 7.03
N PHE A 59 -4.55 -1.96 6.96
CA PHE A 59 -5.97 -1.79 6.73
C PHE A 59 -6.65 -0.93 7.80
N LYS A 60 -6.38 -1.21 9.08
CA LYS A 60 -6.94 -0.45 10.21
C LYS A 60 -6.50 1.01 10.19
N VAL A 61 -5.21 1.27 9.91
CA VAL A 61 -4.67 2.64 9.80
C VAL A 61 -5.31 3.39 8.64
N LEU A 62 -5.36 2.79 7.44
CA LEU A 62 -5.99 3.42 6.27
C LEU A 62 -7.48 3.70 6.52
N SER A 63 -8.21 2.73 7.09
CA SER A 63 -9.63 2.91 7.45
C SER A 63 -9.84 4.03 8.47
N HIS A 64 -8.91 4.18 9.41
CA HIS A 64 -8.93 5.28 10.37
C HIS A 64 -8.70 6.63 9.68
N LEU A 65 -7.70 6.74 8.80
CA LEU A 65 -7.41 7.96 8.04
C LEU A 65 -8.58 8.38 7.16
N VAL A 66 -9.19 7.44 6.43
CA VAL A 66 -10.39 7.71 5.60
C VAL A 66 -11.53 8.27 6.45
N ARG A 67 -11.81 7.67 7.61
CA ARG A 67 -12.86 8.16 8.53
C ARG A 67 -12.60 9.57 9.06
N HIS A 68 -11.33 9.99 9.15
CA HIS A 68 -10.94 11.34 9.58
C HIS A 68 -10.73 12.31 8.39
N GLY A 69 -11.16 11.94 7.18
CA GLY A 69 -11.04 12.80 6.01
C GLY A 69 -9.60 13.06 5.55
N VAL A 70 -8.65 12.20 5.96
CA VAL A 70 -7.26 12.28 5.51
C VAL A 70 -7.14 11.55 4.18
N ALA A 71 -6.64 12.23 3.15
CA ALA A 71 -6.47 11.65 1.82
C ALA A 71 -5.46 10.50 1.86
N CYS A 72 -5.91 9.31 1.53
CA CYS A 72 -5.09 8.10 1.37
C CYS A 72 -5.78 7.12 0.42
N SER A 73 -5.08 6.05 0.03
CA SER A 73 -5.71 4.96 -0.74
C SER A 73 -6.82 4.32 0.08
N GLU A 74 -8.03 4.23 -0.47
CA GLU A 74 -9.19 3.62 0.18
C GLU A 74 -8.93 2.12 0.42
N PRO A 75 -8.95 1.64 1.68
CA PRO A 75 -8.80 0.23 1.97
C PRO A 75 -10.11 -0.52 1.66
N LEU A 76 -10.02 -1.57 0.85
CA LEU A 76 -11.17 -2.39 0.45
C LEU A 76 -11.28 -3.64 1.31
N SER A 77 -10.18 -4.36 1.49
CA SER A 77 -10.14 -5.57 2.32
C SER A 77 -8.73 -5.93 2.75
N TRP A 78 -8.64 -6.84 3.72
CA TRP A 78 -7.42 -7.54 4.03
C TRP A 78 -7.71 -9.01 4.27
N SER A 79 -6.72 -9.87 4.04
CA SER A 79 -6.82 -11.31 4.27
C SER A 79 -5.47 -11.91 4.63
N HIS A 80 -5.50 -13.14 5.11
CA HIS A 80 -4.33 -13.98 5.30
C HIS A 80 -4.65 -15.41 4.89
N GLY A 81 -3.63 -16.16 4.52
CA GLY A 81 -3.82 -17.54 4.10
C GLY A 81 -2.51 -18.29 3.91
N HIS A 82 -2.65 -19.46 3.33
CA HIS A 82 -1.55 -20.30 2.87
C HIS A 82 -1.79 -20.61 1.39
N HIS A 83 -0.76 -20.45 0.58
CA HIS A 83 -0.82 -20.72 -0.86
C HIS A 83 0.47 -21.39 -1.30
N ASP A 84 0.38 -22.62 -1.78
CA ASP A 84 1.50 -23.29 -2.43
C ASP A 84 1.74 -22.68 -3.82
N PRO A 85 3.00 -22.44 -4.20
CA PRO A 85 4.28 -22.68 -3.51
C PRO A 85 4.75 -21.51 -2.62
N HIS A 86 3.91 -20.52 -2.33
CA HIS A 86 4.32 -19.26 -1.71
C HIS A 86 4.29 -19.28 -0.18
N GLY A 87 3.77 -20.35 0.43
CA GLY A 87 3.64 -20.49 1.87
C GLY A 87 2.58 -19.55 2.45
N ARG A 88 2.75 -19.14 3.71
CA ARG A 88 1.83 -18.22 4.37
C ARG A 88 1.98 -16.80 3.83
N PHE A 89 0.86 -16.14 3.57
CA PHE A 89 0.80 -14.78 3.08
C PHE A 89 -0.23 -13.94 3.84
N GLU A 90 -0.08 -12.65 3.72
CA GLU A 90 -1.06 -11.63 4.10
C GLU A 90 -1.31 -10.75 2.89
N MET A 91 -2.53 -10.31 2.68
CA MET A 91 -2.90 -9.49 1.55
C MET A 91 -3.71 -8.28 2.00
N LEU A 92 -3.33 -7.11 1.51
CA LEU A 92 -4.07 -5.87 1.61
C LEU A 92 -4.56 -5.48 0.22
N VAL A 93 -5.81 -5.11 0.12
CA VAL A 93 -6.44 -4.61 -1.09
C VAL A 93 -6.86 -3.17 -0.87
N THR A 94 -6.42 -2.28 -1.74
CA THR A 94 -6.81 -0.86 -1.72
C THR A 94 -7.31 -0.43 -3.09
N ARG A 95 -8.15 0.59 -3.15
CA ARG A 95 -8.55 1.21 -4.41
C ARG A 95 -7.36 1.94 -5.02
N GLU A 96 -7.15 1.77 -6.32
CA GLU A 96 -6.16 2.54 -7.06
C GLU A 96 -6.58 4.01 -7.13
N VAL A 97 -5.63 4.89 -6.87
CA VAL A 97 -5.82 6.34 -7.10
C VAL A 97 -5.48 6.61 -8.56
N ALA A 98 -6.51 6.78 -9.38
CA ALA A 98 -6.35 6.97 -10.83
C ALA A 98 -5.44 8.17 -11.14
N GLY A 99 -4.53 8.00 -12.10
CA GLY A 99 -3.59 9.04 -12.51
C GLY A 99 -2.52 9.42 -11.49
N ALA A 100 -2.48 8.74 -10.33
CA ALA A 100 -1.48 9.05 -9.32
C ALA A 100 -0.10 8.49 -9.68
N THR A 101 0.92 9.29 -9.37
CA THR A 101 2.32 8.93 -9.53
C THR A 101 3.03 9.04 -8.18
N ALA A 102 3.98 8.14 -7.90
CA ALA A 102 4.78 8.24 -6.69
C ALA A 102 5.65 9.51 -6.71
N LEU A 103 5.71 10.21 -5.58
CA LEU A 103 6.39 11.50 -5.44
C LEU A 103 7.87 11.43 -5.85
N ASP A 104 8.56 10.31 -5.61
CA ASP A 104 9.96 10.13 -6.02
C ASP A 104 10.16 10.18 -7.55
N LYS A 105 9.17 9.72 -8.31
CA LYS A 105 9.18 9.83 -9.77
C LYS A 105 8.89 11.27 -10.22
N PHE A 106 8.03 11.96 -9.50
CA PHE A 106 7.65 13.33 -9.77
C PHE A 106 8.79 14.32 -9.47
N LEU A 107 9.63 14.02 -8.46
CA LEU A 107 10.77 14.89 -8.07
C LEU A 107 12.01 14.75 -8.97
N LYS A 108 12.04 13.78 -9.89
CA LYS A 108 13.23 13.54 -10.73
C LYS A 108 13.64 14.69 -11.65
N PRO A 109 12.72 15.42 -12.34
CA PRO A 109 13.11 16.65 -13.01
C PRO A 109 13.36 17.75 -11.98
N PRO A 110 14.54 18.42 -12.00
CA PRO A 110 14.79 19.57 -11.13
C PRO A 110 13.71 20.64 -11.32
N GLY A 111 13.11 21.14 -10.22
CA GLY A 111 12.09 22.18 -10.26
C GLY A 111 10.64 21.71 -10.47
N ALA A 112 10.40 20.40 -10.57
CA ALA A 112 9.04 19.89 -10.77
C ALA A 112 8.09 20.14 -9.59
N LEU A 113 8.60 20.30 -8.37
CA LEU A 113 7.80 20.59 -7.18
C LEU A 113 8.22 21.93 -6.58
N THR A 114 7.43 22.96 -6.82
CA THR A 114 7.66 24.31 -6.30
C THR A 114 6.91 24.58 -4.99
N ASP A 115 5.86 23.79 -4.68
CA ASP A 115 5.04 23.97 -3.48
C ASP A 115 4.86 22.65 -2.71
N LEU A 116 5.42 22.58 -1.51
CA LEU A 116 5.27 21.47 -0.56
C LEU A 116 4.08 21.63 0.40
N SER A 117 3.36 22.75 0.35
CA SER A 117 2.27 23.05 1.27
C SER A 117 1.17 21.97 1.30
N PRO A 118 0.78 21.33 0.17
CA PRO A 118 -0.20 20.24 0.21
C PRO A 118 0.30 19.04 1.01
N LEU A 119 1.58 18.68 0.86
CA LEU A 119 2.19 17.58 1.61
C LEU A 119 2.26 17.88 3.10
N LEU A 120 2.65 19.10 3.47
CA LEU A 120 2.71 19.53 4.88
C LEU A 120 1.32 19.51 5.51
N ARG A 121 0.30 20.00 4.80
CA ARG A 121 -1.11 19.95 5.27
C ARG A 121 -1.60 18.51 5.45
N LEU A 122 -1.29 17.61 4.51
CA LEU A 122 -1.64 16.20 4.62
C LEU A 122 -0.96 15.55 5.83
N THR A 123 0.33 15.79 6.02
CA THR A 123 1.11 15.27 7.16
C THR A 123 0.53 15.77 8.48
N ARG A 124 0.20 17.07 8.57
CA ARG A 124 -0.42 17.64 9.75
C ARG A 124 -1.76 16.96 10.07
N ARG A 125 -2.68 16.86 9.10
CA ARG A 125 -3.97 16.18 9.28
C ARG A 125 -3.81 14.73 9.75
N MET A 126 -2.83 14.02 9.19
CA MET A 126 -2.51 12.66 9.61
C MET A 126 -2.08 12.62 11.08
N HIS A 127 -1.19 13.52 11.53
CA HIS A 127 -0.77 13.61 12.92
C HIS A 127 -1.90 14.04 13.84
N ASP A 128 -2.72 15.00 13.43
CA ASP A 128 -3.90 15.48 14.19
C ASP A 128 -4.93 14.34 14.36
N SER A 129 -4.97 13.36 13.43
CA SER A 129 -5.78 12.15 13.57
C SER A 129 -5.14 11.07 14.47
N GLY A 130 -3.98 11.34 15.08
CA GLY A 130 -3.27 10.40 15.94
C GLY A 130 -2.42 9.35 15.21
N VAL A 131 -2.21 9.50 13.91
CA VAL A 131 -1.39 8.58 13.10
C VAL A 131 -0.02 9.18 12.84
N SER A 132 1.03 8.45 13.22
CA SER A 132 2.41 8.76 12.85
C SER A 132 2.88 7.82 11.73
N HIS A 133 3.39 8.40 10.65
CA HIS A 133 3.92 7.64 9.51
C HIS A 133 5.41 7.35 9.74
N GLY A 134 5.72 6.14 10.20
CA GLY A 134 7.10 5.71 10.46
C GLY A 134 8.02 5.59 9.22
N GLY A 135 7.56 5.94 8.02
CA GLY A 135 8.34 5.82 6.77
C GLY A 135 7.80 6.71 5.66
N MET A 136 7.80 8.04 5.86
CA MET A 136 7.45 9.02 4.82
C MET A 136 8.54 9.14 3.74
N ALA A 137 8.87 8.01 3.10
CA ALA A 137 9.72 8.06 1.93
C ALA A 137 8.91 8.58 0.72
N PRO A 138 9.49 9.40 -0.17
CA PRO A 138 8.78 9.94 -1.35
C PRO A 138 8.11 8.88 -2.21
N ARG A 139 8.68 7.68 -2.30
CA ARG A 139 8.08 6.52 -3.00
C ARG A 139 6.76 6.02 -2.41
N ASN A 140 6.44 6.39 -1.16
CA ASN A 140 5.22 5.98 -0.46
C ASN A 140 4.13 7.07 -0.49
N ILE A 141 4.40 8.18 -1.15
CA ILE A 141 3.49 9.32 -1.28
C ILE A 141 3.02 9.36 -2.73
N LEU A 142 1.70 9.39 -2.92
CA LEU A 142 1.09 9.50 -4.22
C LEU A 142 0.71 10.96 -4.50
N VAL A 143 1.00 11.41 -5.71
CA VAL A 143 0.61 12.72 -6.22
C VAL A 143 -0.35 12.49 -7.38
N SER A 144 -1.54 13.08 -7.29
CA SER A 144 -2.50 13.14 -8.40
C SER A 144 -2.83 14.61 -8.67
N PHE A 145 -3.01 14.93 -9.93
CA PHE A 145 -3.50 16.24 -10.36
C PHE A 145 -4.96 16.08 -10.77
N PRO A 146 -5.79 17.07 -10.47
CA PRO A 146 -7.18 17.10 -10.93
C PRO A 146 -7.27 17.16 -12.44
#